data_7272b3519467f5a4b3a56f2b5457bdc8
#
_entry.id   7272b3519467f5a4b3a56f2b5457bdc8
#
_cell.length_a   1.000
_cell.length_b   1.000
_cell.length_c   1.000
_cell.angle_alpha   90.00
_cell.angle_beta   90.00
_cell.angle_gamma   90.00
#
_symmetry.space_group_name_H-M   'P 1'
#
loop_
_entity.id
_entity.type
_entity.pdbx_description
1 polymer ?
#
loop_
_entity_poly.entity_id
_entity_poly.type
_entity_poly.pdbx_seq_one_letter_code
_entity_poly.pdbx_strand_id
1 'polypeptide(L)'
;SAREGEAARRERLQADLAELTLAERRGEMIPTAQARRDVMERYTAVKTKLLGVPRRLAQQFPHLAAEVVPAVDAMMREALEELATDAP
;
A
#
# COMPACT_ATOMS: atom_id res chain seq x y z
N SER A 1 23.39 40.56 6.43
CA SER A 1 22.14 41.10 6.95
C SER A 1 21.05 40.01 6.99
N ALA A 2 20.01 40.25 7.77
CA ALA A 2 18.88 39.31 7.86
C ALA A 2 18.16 39.11 6.53
N ARG A 3 18.10 40.17 5.69
CA ARG A 3 17.50 40.09 4.35
C ARG A 3 18.26 39.18 3.40
N GLU A 4 19.58 39.24 3.45
CA GLU A 4 20.44 38.38 2.62
C GLU A 4 20.30 36.91 3.03
N GLY A 5 20.23 36.65 4.33
CA GLY A 5 20.00 35.30 4.82
C GLY A 5 18.63 34.73 4.39
N GLU A 6 17.57 35.54 4.43
CA GLU A 6 16.25 35.15 3.96
C GLU A 6 16.19 34.90 2.46
N ALA A 7 16.86 35.78 1.65
CA ALA A 7 16.91 35.61 0.21
C ALA A 7 17.64 34.31 -0.16
N ALA A 8 18.79 34.04 0.46
CA ALA A 8 19.54 32.81 0.25
C ALA A 8 18.71 31.55 0.64
N ARG A 9 17.95 31.63 1.72
CA ARG A 9 17.08 30.56 2.18
C ARG A 9 15.97 30.28 1.17
N ARG A 10 15.32 31.34 0.64
CA ARG A 10 14.28 31.21 -0.39
C ARG A 10 14.81 30.56 -1.66
N GLU A 11 15.99 30.97 -2.11
CA GLU A 11 16.63 30.40 -3.30
C GLU A 11 16.89 28.90 -3.11
N ARG A 12 17.40 28.47 -1.93
CA ARG A 12 17.64 27.07 -1.64
C ARG A 12 16.35 26.26 -1.63
N LEU A 13 15.29 26.80 -1.01
CA LEU A 13 13.99 26.14 -0.98
C LEU A 13 13.41 25.98 -2.39
N GLN A 14 13.54 27.00 -3.23
CA GLN A 14 13.10 26.91 -4.63
C GLN A 14 13.88 25.88 -5.42
N ALA A 15 15.20 25.83 -5.21
CA ALA A 15 16.05 24.83 -5.86
C ALA A 15 15.69 23.42 -5.43
N ASP A 16 15.46 23.20 -4.13
CA ASP A 16 15.05 21.90 -3.60
C ASP A 16 13.69 21.46 -4.17
N LEU A 17 12.73 22.39 -4.27
CA LEU A 17 11.44 22.10 -4.88
C LEU A 17 11.56 21.74 -6.36
N ALA A 18 12.42 22.45 -7.09
CA ALA A 18 12.67 22.15 -8.49
C ALA A 18 13.30 20.77 -8.68
N GLU A 19 14.23 20.38 -7.81
CA GLU A 19 14.83 19.04 -7.83
C GLU A 19 13.79 17.96 -7.58
N LEU A 20 12.92 18.15 -6.59
CA LEU A 20 11.83 17.19 -6.29
C LEU A 20 10.87 17.06 -7.47
N THR A 21 10.47 18.18 -8.07
CA THR A 21 9.59 18.16 -9.25
C THR A 21 10.22 17.41 -10.41
N LEU A 22 11.52 17.63 -10.63
CA LEU A 22 12.27 16.96 -11.68
C LEU A 22 12.36 15.45 -11.43
N ALA A 23 12.63 15.05 -10.18
CA ALA A 23 12.67 13.65 -9.77
C ALA A 23 11.32 12.96 -9.99
N GLU A 24 10.20 13.63 -9.67
CA GLU A 24 8.86 13.12 -9.95
C GLU A 24 8.63 12.92 -11.45
N ARG A 25 9.02 13.90 -12.27
CA ARG A 25 8.86 13.82 -13.73
C ARG A 25 9.69 12.71 -14.36
N ARG A 26 10.82 12.38 -13.76
CA ARG A 26 11.68 11.27 -14.18
C ARG A 26 11.20 9.91 -13.68
N GLY A 27 10.16 9.87 -12.87
CA GLY A 27 9.68 8.64 -12.26
C GLY A 27 10.54 8.12 -11.12
N GLU A 28 11.47 8.91 -10.62
CA GLU A 28 12.34 8.56 -9.50
C GLU A 28 11.65 8.71 -8.15
N MET A 29 10.63 9.55 -8.08
CA MET A 29 9.84 9.81 -6.86
C MET A 29 8.37 9.98 -7.20
N ILE A 30 7.50 9.59 -6.26
CA ILE A 30 6.07 9.85 -6.33
C ILE A 30 5.60 10.56 -5.06
N PRO A 31 4.52 11.36 -5.11
CA PRO A 31 3.94 11.96 -3.92
C PRO A 31 3.56 10.90 -2.88
N THR A 32 3.77 11.19 -1.60
CA THR A 32 3.45 10.26 -0.50
C THR A 32 2.00 9.80 -0.53
N ALA A 33 1.06 10.70 -0.82
CA ALA A 33 -0.36 10.34 -0.92
C ALA A 33 -0.63 9.34 -2.03
N GLN A 34 0.06 9.45 -3.17
CA GLN A 34 -0.04 8.49 -4.28
C GLN A 34 0.56 7.14 -3.88
N ALA A 35 1.72 7.14 -3.23
CA ALA A 35 2.36 5.92 -2.75
C ALA A 35 1.45 5.14 -1.79
N ARG A 36 0.80 5.85 -0.87
CA ARG A 36 -0.17 5.24 0.05
C ARG A 36 -1.36 4.64 -0.68
N ARG A 37 -1.92 5.34 -1.65
CA ARG A 37 -3.03 4.82 -2.46
C ARG A 37 -2.63 3.58 -3.23
N ASP A 38 -1.46 3.58 -3.85
CA ASP A 38 -0.96 2.43 -4.60
C ASP A 38 -0.80 1.21 -3.70
N VAL A 39 -0.24 1.38 -2.50
CA VAL A 39 -0.10 0.30 -1.51
C VAL A 39 -1.48 -0.22 -1.08
N MET A 40 -2.42 0.69 -0.79
CA MET A 40 -3.77 0.31 -0.38
C MET A 40 -4.53 -0.42 -1.49
N GLU A 41 -4.40 0.01 -2.73
CA GLU A 41 -5.01 -0.67 -3.88
C GLU A 41 -4.45 -2.07 -4.04
N ARG A 42 -3.15 -2.25 -3.94
CA ARG A 42 -2.50 -3.56 -4.01
C ARG A 42 -2.94 -4.46 -2.86
N TYR A 43 -2.98 -3.93 -1.65
CA TYR A 43 -3.44 -4.66 -0.48
C TYR A 43 -4.89 -5.14 -0.68
N THR A 44 -5.77 -4.25 -1.12
CA THR A 44 -7.18 -4.57 -1.37
C THR A 44 -7.32 -5.64 -2.47
N ALA A 45 -6.54 -5.56 -3.53
CA ALA A 45 -6.56 -6.55 -4.60
C ALA A 45 -6.11 -7.93 -4.11
N VAL A 46 -5.03 -7.99 -3.33
CA VAL A 46 -4.52 -9.24 -2.74
C VAL A 46 -5.55 -9.81 -1.77
N LYS A 47 -6.08 -8.99 -0.89
CA LYS A 47 -7.11 -9.39 0.08
C LYS A 47 -8.33 -10.00 -0.62
N THR A 48 -8.83 -9.35 -1.66
CA THR A 48 -9.99 -9.82 -2.43
C THR A 48 -9.71 -11.18 -3.06
N LYS A 49 -8.54 -11.35 -3.66
CA LYS A 49 -8.15 -12.63 -4.28
C LYS A 49 -8.01 -13.74 -3.25
N LEU A 50 -7.36 -13.46 -2.11
CA LEU A 50 -7.16 -14.45 -1.06
C LEU A 50 -8.47 -14.86 -0.40
N LEU A 51 -9.37 -13.92 -0.14
CA LEU A 51 -10.67 -14.22 0.45
C LEU A 51 -11.62 -14.96 -0.52
N GLY A 52 -11.29 -14.97 -1.81
CA GLY A 52 -11.97 -15.81 -2.80
C GLY A 52 -11.53 -17.29 -2.79
N VAL A 53 -10.41 -17.62 -2.14
CA VAL A 53 -9.90 -18.99 -2.09
C VAL A 53 -10.84 -19.95 -1.39
N PRO A 54 -11.44 -19.64 -0.21
CA PRO A 54 -12.38 -20.54 0.44
C PRO A 54 -13.55 -20.95 -0.44
N ARG A 55 -14.10 -20.01 -1.21
CA ARG A 55 -15.19 -20.30 -2.16
C ARG A 55 -14.75 -21.28 -3.24
N ARG A 56 -13.56 -21.10 -3.80
CA ARG A 56 -13.02 -22.02 -4.81
C ARG A 56 -12.76 -23.41 -4.23
N LEU A 57 -12.28 -23.48 -3.00
CA LEU A 57 -12.13 -24.75 -2.28
C LEU A 57 -13.47 -25.47 -2.11
N ALA A 58 -14.51 -24.73 -1.73
CA ALA A 58 -15.85 -25.29 -1.60
C ALA A 58 -16.37 -25.84 -2.92
N GLN A 59 -16.08 -25.20 -4.04
CA GLN A 59 -16.48 -25.64 -5.38
C GLN A 59 -15.71 -26.87 -5.83
N GLN A 60 -14.40 -26.90 -5.59
CA GLN A 60 -13.53 -28.01 -6.02
C GLN A 60 -13.66 -29.25 -5.11
N PHE A 61 -13.91 -29.03 -3.83
CA PHE A 61 -13.97 -30.09 -2.81
C PHE A 61 -15.25 -29.98 -1.98
N PRO A 62 -16.43 -30.22 -2.60
CA PRO A 62 -17.71 -30.03 -1.90
C PRO A 62 -17.87 -30.89 -0.64
N HIS A 63 -17.26 -32.08 -0.64
CA HIS A 63 -17.30 -32.99 0.49
C HIS A 63 -16.53 -32.50 1.72
N LEU A 64 -15.60 -31.55 1.55
CA LEU A 64 -14.84 -30.97 2.65
C LEU A 64 -15.34 -29.57 3.03
N ALA A 65 -16.28 -29.02 2.28
CA ALA A 65 -16.69 -27.62 2.41
C ALA A 65 -17.17 -27.25 3.81
N ALA A 66 -17.95 -28.12 4.46
CA ALA A 66 -18.52 -27.84 5.78
C ALA A 66 -17.47 -27.73 6.88
N GLU A 67 -16.41 -28.53 6.80
CA GLU A 67 -15.38 -28.62 7.86
C GLU A 67 -14.16 -27.73 7.58
N VAL A 68 -13.68 -27.75 6.34
CA VAL A 68 -12.39 -27.15 5.97
C VAL A 68 -12.53 -25.69 5.58
N VAL A 69 -13.56 -25.33 4.84
CA VAL A 69 -13.71 -23.98 4.29
C VAL A 69 -13.83 -22.89 5.35
N PRO A 70 -14.65 -23.05 6.42
CA PRO A 70 -14.70 -22.06 7.50
C PRO A 70 -13.35 -21.88 8.22
N ALA A 71 -12.61 -22.97 8.42
CA ALA A 71 -11.31 -22.94 9.07
C ALA A 71 -10.28 -22.19 8.20
N VAL A 72 -10.25 -22.46 6.90
CA VAL A 72 -9.35 -21.76 5.95
C VAL A 72 -9.71 -20.28 5.88
N ASP A 73 -10.99 -19.95 5.78
CA ASP A 73 -11.44 -18.55 5.75
C ASP A 73 -10.99 -17.80 7.00
N ALA A 74 -11.17 -18.38 8.18
CA ALA A 74 -10.75 -17.78 9.44
C ALA A 74 -9.23 -17.57 9.50
N MET A 75 -8.45 -18.55 9.08
CA MET A 75 -7.00 -18.45 9.03
C MET A 75 -6.50 -17.34 8.08
N MET A 76 -7.14 -17.21 6.93
CA MET A 76 -6.79 -16.17 5.96
C MET A 76 -7.11 -14.78 6.48
N ARG A 77 -8.26 -14.60 7.13
CA ARG A 77 -8.64 -13.31 7.74
C ARG A 77 -7.69 -12.92 8.85
N GLU A 78 -7.32 -13.87 9.70
CA GLU A 78 -6.35 -13.65 10.78
C GLU A 78 -4.99 -13.23 10.20
N ALA A 79 -4.49 -13.91 9.19
CA ALA A 79 -3.23 -13.57 8.54
C ALA A 79 -3.25 -12.16 7.92
N LEU A 80 -4.36 -11.79 7.28
CA LEU A 80 -4.53 -10.46 6.70
C LEU A 80 -4.59 -9.36 7.77
N GLU A 81 -5.24 -9.62 8.91
CA GLU A 81 -5.27 -8.69 10.04
C GLU A 81 -3.88 -8.48 10.63
N GLU A 82 -3.10 -9.55 10.78
CA GLU A 82 -1.71 -9.47 11.26
C GLU A 82 -0.86 -8.61 10.33
N LEU A 83 -0.98 -8.79 9.02
CA LEU A 83 -0.26 -7.97 8.03
C LEU A 83 -0.66 -6.49 8.12
N ALA A 84 -1.93 -6.20 8.29
CA ALA A 84 -2.42 -4.84 8.43
C ALA A 84 -1.92 -4.17 9.72
N THR A 85 -1.82 -4.95 10.81
CA THR A 85 -1.35 -4.45 12.11
C THR A 85 0.17 -4.23 12.12
N ASP A 86 0.93 -5.09 11.44
CA ASP A 86 2.39 -5.01 11.36
C ASP A 86 2.88 -3.98 10.34
N ALA A 87 2.00 -3.47 9.49
CA ALA A 87 2.35 -2.43 8.52
C ALA A 87 2.69 -1.12 9.25
N PRO A 88 3.82 -0.47 8.92
CA PRO A 88 4.21 0.80 9.53
C PRO A 88 3.27 1.95 9.15
#